data_defa4b67abb4e99b58eb0f8245ddc581
#
_entry.id   defa4b67abb4e99b58eb0f8245ddc581
#
_cell.length_a   1.000
_cell.length_b   1.000
_cell.length_c   1.000
_cell.angle_alpha   90.00
_cell.angle_beta   90.00
_cell.angle_gamma   90.00
#
_symmetry.space_group_name_H-M   'P 1'
#
loop_
_entity.id
_entity.type
_entity.pdbx_description
1 polymer ?
#
loop_
_entity_poly.entity_id
_entity_poly.type
_entity_poly.pdbx_seq_one_letter_code
_entity_poly.pdbx_strand_id
1 'polypeptide(L)'
;RAAFGRRAEVLARNLDAVHQEQETAVLSEARRWLDVYFGGQEPDFTPPLHPAGSAFQQEVWALLRRIPCGQTTTYGALAKQLAAERGLSRMSAQAVGGAVGHNVISIIIPCHRVVGANGSLTGYAGGIDKKAALLRLEMKMTR
;
A
#
# COMPACT_ATOMS: atom_id res chain seq x y z
N ARG A 1 9.73 -6.73 10.80
CA ARG A 1 10.21 -5.36 10.64
C ARG A 1 11.41 -5.27 9.69
N ALA A 2 12.37 -6.18 9.81
CA ALA A 2 13.55 -6.18 8.94
C ALA A 2 13.19 -6.29 7.45
N ALA A 3 12.14 -7.06 7.11
CA ALA A 3 11.70 -7.19 5.72
C ALA A 3 11.16 -5.88 5.16
N PHE A 4 10.49 -5.07 5.99
CA PHE A 4 9.96 -3.77 5.57
C PHE A 4 11.06 -2.73 5.47
N GLY A 5 12.05 -2.77 6.37
CA GLY A 5 13.22 -1.90 6.30
C GLY A 5 14.04 -2.13 5.04
N ARG A 6 14.21 -3.40 4.65
CA ARG A 6 14.92 -3.74 3.41
C ARG A 6 14.21 -3.20 2.17
N ARG A 7 12.89 -3.18 2.15
CA ARG A 7 12.16 -2.59 1.01
C ARG A 7 12.41 -1.10 0.87
N ALA A 8 12.48 -0.38 1.98
CA ALA A 8 12.83 1.03 1.94
C ALA A 8 14.26 1.24 1.41
N GLU A 9 15.19 0.37 1.81
CA GLU A 9 16.56 0.42 1.32
C GLU A 9 16.68 0.08 -0.17
N VAL A 10 15.90 -0.91 -0.64
CA VAL A 10 15.88 -1.26 -2.06
C VAL A 10 15.33 -0.10 -2.88
N LEU A 11 14.28 0.54 -2.40
CA LEU A 11 13.74 1.74 -3.04
C LEU A 11 14.82 2.82 -3.15
N ALA A 12 15.57 3.04 -2.05
CA ALA A 12 16.65 4.01 -2.02
C ALA A 12 17.72 3.71 -3.09
N ARG A 13 18.09 2.45 -3.23
CA ARG A 13 19.12 2.05 -4.19
C ARG A 13 18.70 2.18 -5.64
N ASN A 14 17.39 2.13 -5.92
CA ASN A 14 16.85 2.25 -7.27
C ASN A 14 16.64 3.68 -7.70
N LEU A 15 16.96 4.64 -6.85
CA LEU A 15 16.81 6.04 -7.19
C LEU A 15 17.95 6.52 -8.06
N ASP A 16 17.62 7.45 -8.98
CA ASP A 16 18.58 8.01 -9.91
C ASP A 16 19.53 8.98 -9.17
N ALA A 17 20.83 8.81 -9.35
CA ALA A 17 21.85 9.65 -8.73
C ALA A 17 21.71 11.13 -9.11
N VAL A 18 21.12 11.45 -10.29
CA VAL A 18 20.93 12.82 -10.74
C VAL A 18 19.96 13.60 -9.83
N HIS A 19 19.06 12.90 -9.15
CA HIS A 19 18.08 13.52 -8.26
C HIS A 19 18.42 13.30 -6.79
N GLN A 20 19.67 13.02 -6.48
CA GLN A 20 20.09 12.53 -5.18
C GLN A 20 19.66 13.40 -4.00
N GLU A 21 19.75 14.72 -4.09
CA GLU A 21 19.36 15.61 -2.98
C GLU A 21 17.84 15.59 -2.75
N GLN A 22 17.05 15.68 -3.80
CA GLN A 22 15.59 15.60 -3.72
C GLN A 22 15.15 14.25 -3.21
N GLU A 23 15.78 13.19 -3.71
CA GLU A 23 15.46 11.81 -3.32
C GLU A 23 15.86 11.55 -1.88
N THR A 24 16.97 12.11 -1.40
CA THR A 24 17.37 11.98 0.00
C THR A 24 16.32 12.59 0.93
N ALA A 25 15.75 13.74 0.58
CA ALA A 25 14.70 14.37 1.36
C ALA A 25 13.43 13.51 1.37
N VAL A 26 13.02 12.98 0.21
CA VAL A 26 11.85 12.10 0.11
C VAL A 26 12.07 10.81 0.90
N LEU A 27 13.25 10.21 0.79
CA LEU A 27 13.58 9.00 1.53
C LEU A 27 13.60 9.23 3.03
N SER A 28 14.13 10.35 3.46
CA SER A 28 14.12 10.72 4.87
C SER A 28 12.70 10.86 5.39
N GLU A 29 11.83 11.45 4.61
CA GLU A 29 10.42 11.59 4.94
C GLU A 29 9.72 10.23 4.97
N ALA A 30 10.03 9.35 4.02
CA ALA A 30 9.48 7.99 4.01
C ALA A 30 9.93 7.19 5.22
N ARG A 31 11.20 7.31 5.62
CA ARG A 31 11.71 6.66 6.83
C ARG A 31 11.01 7.19 8.08
N ARG A 32 10.81 8.48 8.18
CA ARG A 32 10.09 9.09 9.29
C ARG A 32 8.65 8.58 9.34
N TRP A 33 8.00 8.45 8.17
CA TRP A 33 6.66 7.88 8.07
C TRP A 33 6.63 6.45 8.63
N LEU A 34 7.57 5.62 8.19
CA LEU A 34 7.66 4.23 8.66
C LEU A 34 7.98 4.15 10.15
N ASP A 35 8.84 5.03 10.67
CA ASP A 35 9.17 5.05 12.09
C ASP A 35 7.94 5.41 12.94
N VAL A 36 7.14 6.38 12.52
CA VAL A 36 5.89 6.73 13.20
C VAL A 36 4.92 5.56 13.14
N TYR A 37 4.77 4.97 11.96
CA TYR A 37 3.86 3.84 11.75
C TYR A 37 4.24 2.64 12.62
N PHE A 38 5.49 2.21 12.58
CA PHE A 38 5.95 1.08 13.38
C PHE A 38 6.04 1.41 14.87
N GLY A 39 6.01 2.67 15.22
CA GLY A 39 5.88 3.11 16.60
C GLY A 39 4.46 2.98 17.15
N GLY A 40 3.49 2.59 16.31
CA GLY A 40 2.11 2.36 16.73
C GLY A 40 1.21 3.56 16.55
N GLN A 41 1.60 4.54 15.75
CA GLN A 41 0.78 5.71 15.48
C GLN A 41 0.53 5.84 13.97
N GLU A 42 -0.66 6.32 13.62
CA GLU A 42 -0.96 6.65 12.24
C GLU A 42 -0.21 7.94 11.86
N PRO A 43 0.66 7.90 10.83
CA PRO A 43 1.31 9.12 10.40
C PRO A 43 0.29 10.15 9.89
N ASP A 44 0.49 11.41 10.24
CA ASP A 44 -0.37 12.52 9.83
C ASP A 44 0.13 13.24 8.58
N PHE A 45 1.11 12.66 7.91
CA PHE A 45 1.68 13.20 6.69
C PHE A 45 1.90 12.07 5.71
N THR A 46 2.05 12.40 4.42
CA THR A 46 2.35 11.42 3.36
C THR A 46 3.51 11.94 2.53
N PRO A 47 4.61 11.16 2.40
CA PRO A 47 5.68 11.58 1.50
C PRO A 47 5.19 11.59 0.06
N PRO A 48 5.79 12.39 -0.82
CA PRO A 48 5.45 12.36 -2.25
C PRO A 48 5.71 10.97 -2.80
N LEU A 49 4.72 10.40 -3.50
CA LEU A 49 4.80 9.06 -4.06
C LEU A 49 4.62 9.13 -5.58
N HIS A 50 5.55 8.52 -6.29
CA HIS A 50 5.50 8.42 -7.74
C HIS A 50 5.69 6.97 -8.16
N PRO A 51 4.74 6.08 -7.83
CA PRO A 51 4.89 4.67 -8.18
C PRO A 51 4.84 4.47 -9.69
N ALA A 52 5.78 3.70 -10.21
CA ALA A 52 5.80 3.35 -11.62
C ALA A 52 4.83 2.19 -11.86
N GLY A 53 3.96 2.33 -12.85
CA GLY A 53 3.01 1.29 -13.20
C GLY A 53 2.08 1.75 -14.31
N SER A 54 1.27 0.82 -14.82
CA SER A 54 0.26 1.12 -15.84
C SER A 54 -0.79 2.08 -15.30
N ALA A 55 -1.58 2.68 -16.21
CA ALA A 55 -2.69 3.55 -15.81
C ALA A 55 -3.67 2.81 -14.89
N PHE A 56 -3.98 1.55 -15.20
CA PHE A 56 -4.87 0.74 -14.40
C PHE A 56 -4.29 0.49 -13.00
N GLN A 57 -3.01 0.11 -12.92
CA GLN A 57 -2.34 -0.09 -11.64
C GLN A 57 -2.35 1.19 -10.80
N GLN A 58 -2.08 2.33 -11.42
CA GLN A 58 -2.08 3.61 -10.73
C GLN A 58 -3.46 3.94 -10.15
N GLU A 59 -4.53 3.66 -10.90
CA GLU A 59 -5.90 3.86 -10.40
C GLU A 59 -6.20 2.96 -9.20
N VAL A 60 -5.81 1.69 -9.27
CA VAL A 60 -6.00 0.76 -8.16
C VAL A 60 -5.23 1.23 -6.94
N TRP A 61 -3.97 1.62 -7.10
CA TRP A 61 -3.15 2.09 -5.98
C TRP A 61 -3.71 3.38 -5.37
N ALA A 62 -4.28 4.26 -6.18
CA ALA A 62 -4.94 5.46 -5.66
C ALA A 62 -6.14 5.10 -4.78
N LEU A 63 -6.92 4.08 -5.16
CA LEU A 63 -8.01 3.58 -4.33
C LEU A 63 -7.50 2.98 -3.02
N LEU A 64 -6.39 2.24 -3.05
CA LEU A 64 -5.80 1.68 -1.85
C LEU A 64 -5.47 2.76 -0.84
N ARG A 65 -4.94 3.89 -1.30
CA ARG A 65 -4.56 5.00 -0.43
C ARG A 65 -5.75 5.67 0.26
N ARG A 66 -6.97 5.41 -0.21
CA ARG A 66 -8.20 5.94 0.38
C ARG A 66 -8.77 5.02 1.46
N ILE A 67 -8.21 3.82 1.66
CA ILE A 67 -8.65 2.92 2.71
C ILE A 67 -8.07 3.40 4.03
N PRO A 68 -8.92 3.78 5.01
CA PRO A 68 -8.43 4.28 6.29
C PRO A 68 -7.63 3.25 7.06
N CYS A 69 -6.66 3.71 7.84
CA CYS A 69 -5.92 2.88 8.76
C CYS A 69 -6.87 2.18 9.74
N GLY A 70 -6.66 0.90 9.97
CA GLY A 70 -7.52 0.11 10.84
C GLY A 70 -8.75 -0.47 10.15
N GLN A 71 -8.93 -0.19 8.85
CA GLN A 71 -10.02 -0.75 8.07
C GLN A 71 -9.50 -1.65 6.97
N THR A 72 -10.37 -2.54 6.51
CA THR A 72 -10.08 -3.44 5.39
C THR A 72 -11.16 -3.34 4.33
N THR A 73 -10.83 -3.77 3.13
CA THR A 73 -11.78 -3.92 2.04
C THR A 73 -11.49 -5.23 1.33
N THR A 74 -12.33 -5.60 0.37
CA THR A 74 -12.13 -6.81 -0.41
C THR A 74 -11.79 -6.47 -1.86
N TYR A 75 -11.22 -7.44 -2.57
CA TYR A 75 -10.94 -7.28 -3.99
C TYR A 75 -12.23 -7.01 -4.79
N GLY A 76 -13.32 -7.69 -4.41
CA GLY A 76 -14.62 -7.48 -5.05
C GLY A 76 -15.17 -6.09 -4.82
N ALA A 77 -15.04 -5.55 -3.61
CA ALA A 77 -15.50 -4.21 -3.29
C ALA A 77 -14.70 -3.15 -4.06
N LEU A 78 -13.38 -3.33 -4.15
CA LEU A 78 -12.54 -2.43 -4.96
C LEU A 78 -12.92 -2.49 -6.43
N ALA A 79 -13.19 -3.69 -6.96
CA ALA A 79 -13.60 -3.86 -8.35
C ALA A 79 -14.92 -3.14 -8.63
N LYS A 80 -15.89 -3.24 -7.73
CA LYS A 80 -17.17 -2.52 -7.85
C LYS A 80 -16.96 -1.00 -7.83
N GLN A 81 -16.14 -0.53 -6.94
CA GLN A 81 -15.87 0.90 -6.83
C GLN A 81 -15.19 1.44 -8.08
N LEU A 82 -14.20 0.71 -8.60
CA LEU A 82 -13.49 1.11 -9.80
C LEU A 82 -14.40 1.07 -11.03
N ALA A 83 -15.26 0.05 -11.13
CA ALA A 83 -16.24 -0.02 -12.20
C ALA A 83 -17.19 1.19 -12.17
N ALA A 84 -17.68 1.55 -11.00
CA ALA A 84 -18.56 2.70 -10.84
C ALA A 84 -17.86 4.00 -11.25
N GLU A 85 -16.62 4.19 -10.84
CA GLU A 85 -15.87 5.40 -11.17
C GLU A 85 -15.54 5.50 -12.67
N ARG A 86 -15.43 4.36 -13.35
CA ARG A 86 -15.20 4.31 -14.81
C ARG A 86 -16.48 4.26 -15.64
N GLY A 87 -17.64 4.21 -15.01
CA GLY A 87 -18.92 4.07 -15.71
C GLY A 87 -19.11 2.70 -16.35
N LEU A 88 -18.46 1.67 -15.81
CA LEU A 88 -18.57 0.30 -16.28
C LEU A 88 -19.59 -0.48 -15.46
N SER A 89 -20.25 -1.48 -16.09
CA SER A 89 -21.20 -2.31 -15.37
C SER A 89 -20.53 -3.30 -14.43
N ARG A 90 -19.27 -3.68 -14.72
CA ARG A 90 -18.53 -4.64 -13.90
C ARG A 90 -17.03 -4.51 -14.16
N MET A 91 -16.24 -4.97 -13.19
CA MET A 91 -14.80 -5.02 -13.26
C MET A 91 -14.34 -6.34 -12.64
N SER A 92 -13.31 -6.95 -13.23
CA SER A 92 -12.77 -8.20 -12.73
C SER A 92 -12.06 -8.01 -11.40
N ALA A 93 -12.50 -8.71 -10.36
CA ALA A 93 -11.83 -8.75 -9.08
C ALA A 93 -10.42 -9.35 -9.21
N GLN A 94 -10.23 -10.29 -10.14
CA GLN A 94 -8.93 -10.88 -10.41
C GLN A 94 -7.95 -9.86 -11.00
N ALA A 95 -8.43 -9.02 -11.93
CA ALA A 95 -7.60 -7.95 -12.50
C ALA A 95 -7.18 -6.95 -11.43
N VAL A 96 -8.11 -6.57 -10.55
CA VAL A 96 -7.82 -5.68 -9.41
C VAL A 96 -6.81 -6.34 -8.48
N GLY A 97 -6.99 -7.64 -8.17
CA GLY A 97 -6.07 -8.39 -7.33
C GLY A 97 -4.64 -8.41 -7.90
N GLY A 98 -4.52 -8.56 -9.22
CA GLY A 98 -3.23 -8.49 -9.89
C GLY A 98 -2.56 -7.14 -9.69
N ALA A 99 -3.30 -6.05 -9.86
CA ALA A 99 -2.78 -4.70 -9.65
C ALA A 99 -2.39 -4.46 -8.19
N VAL A 100 -3.19 -4.94 -7.24
CA VAL A 100 -2.88 -4.85 -5.81
C VAL A 100 -1.57 -5.58 -5.51
N GLY A 101 -1.41 -6.79 -6.08
CA GLY A 101 -0.20 -7.61 -5.88
C GLY A 101 1.06 -7.01 -6.48
N HIS A 102 0.94 -6.13 -7.48
CA HIS A 102 2.07 -5.45 -8.12
C HIS A 102 2.43 -4.12 -7.44
N ASN A 103 1.86 -3.83 -6.29
CA ASN A 103 2.18 -2.62 -5.54
C ASN A 103 3.68 -2.53 -5.28
N VAL A 104 4.31 -1.44 -5.74
CA VAL A 104 5.76 -1.25 -5.64
C VAL A 104 6.18 -0.51 -4.36
N ILE A 105 5.21 0.07 -3.64
CA ILE A 105 5.48 0.80 -2.39
C ILE A 105 4.61 0.21 -1.28
N SER A 106 5.14 -0.81 -0.61
CA SER A 106 4.41 -1.49 0.46
C SER A 106 4.19 -0.58 1.67
N ILE A 107 3.12 -0.83 2.39
CA ILE A 107 2.75 -0.18 3.65
C ILE A 107 2.21 1.24 3.44
N ILE A 108 2.96 2.14 2.83
CA ILE A 108 2.48 3.50 2.55
C ILE A 108 1.31 3.45 1.57
N ILE A 109 1.43 2.65 0.50
CA ILE A 109 0.28 2.26 -0.31
C ILE A 109 -0.25 0.96 0.30
N PRO A 110 -1.38 0.98 1.00
CA PRO A 110 -1.73 -0.08 1.94
C PRO A 110 -2.40 -1.29 1.29
N CYS A 111 -1.68 -2.02 0.46
CA CYS A 111 -2.20 -3.24 -0.17
C CYS A 111 -2.54 -4.33 0.87
N HIS A 112 -1.96 -4.26 2.07
CA HIS A 112 -2.29 -5.19 3.15
C HIS A 112 -3.73 -5.02 3.68
N ARG A 113 -4.39 -3.90 3.39
CA ARG A 113 -5.78 -3.66 3.81
C ARG A 113 -6.81 -4.30 2.90
N VAL A 114 -6.37 -5.01 1.85
CA VAL A 114 -7.27 -5.75 0.96
C VAL A 114 -7.25 -7.22 1.35
N VAL A 115 -8.42 -7.79 1.62
CA VAL A 115 -8.57 -9.17 2.06
C VAL A 115 -9.55 -9.91 1.16
N GLY A 116 -9.62 -11.24 1.29
CA GLY A 116 -10.58 -12.05 0.56
C GLY A 116 -12.01 -11.83 1.05
N ALA A 117 -12.98 -12.38 0.32
CA ALA A 117 -14.41 -12.15 0.54
C ALA A 117 -14.87 -12.47 1.96
N ASN A 118 -14.25 -13.45 2.60
CA ASN A 118 -14.59 -13.86 3.96
C ASN A 118 -13.64 -13.26 5.02
N GLY A 119 -12.93 -12.20 4.68
CA GLY A 119 -11.90 -11.66 5.54
C GLY A 119 -10.62 -12.49 5.54
N SER A 120 -10.52 -13.49 4.65
CA SER A 120 -9.33 -14.34 4.58
C SER A 120 -8.11 -13.55 4.11
N LEU A 121 -6.96 -13.84 4.73
CA LEU A 121 -5.71 -13.19 4.36
C LEU A 121 -5.10 -13.94 3.18
N THR A 122 -5.10 -13.30 2.02
CA THR A 122 -4.57 -13.88 0.80
C THR A 122 -3.60 -12.93 0.11
N GLY A 123 -2.62 -13.48 -0.59
CA GLY A 123 -1.85 -12.78 -1.59
C GLY A 123 -1.13 -11.52 -1.15
N TYR A 124 -0.26 -11.61 -0.17
CA TYR A 124 0.62 -10.49 0.19
C TYR A 124 2.07 -10.83 -0.17
N ALA A 125 2.74 -9.92 -0.90
CA ALA A 125 4.12 -10.13 -1.36
C ALA A 125 5.11 -10.31 -0.20
N GLY A 126 4.85 -9.70 0.95
CA GLY A 126 5.66 -9.84 2.14
C GLY A 126 5.37 -11.09 2.96
N GLY A 127 4.33 -11.85 2.60
CA GLY A 127 3.88 -13.02 3.35
C GLY A 127 2.64 -12.76 4.19
N ILE A 128 1.80 -13.77 4.34
CA ILE A 128 0.52 -13.65 5.05
C ILE A 128 0.72 -13.28 6.52
N ASP A 129 1.75 -13.81 7.17
CA ASP A 129 2.07 -13.50 8.55
C ASP A 129 2.39 -12.01 8.74
N LYS A 130 3.07 -11.40 7.78
CA LYS A 130 3.36 -9.96 7.82
C LYS A 130 2.11 -9.12 7.57
N LYS A 131 1.25 -9.57 6.66
CA LYS A 131 -0.04 -8.93 6.42
C LYS A 131 -0.87 -8.91 7.70
N ALA A 132 -0.97 -10.05 8.39
CA ALA A 132 -1.68 -10.16 9.65
C ALA A 132 -1.06 -9.24 10.72
N ALA A 133 0.25 -9.16 10.79
CA ALA A 133 0.94 -8.31 11.75
C ALA A 133 0.66 -6.83 11.52
N LEU A 134 0.65 -6.40 10.25
CA LEU A 134 0.31 -5.01 9.90
C LEU A 134 -1.12 -4.67 10.28
N LEU A 135 -2.06 -5.55 9.98
CA LEU A 135 -3.46 -5.33 10.33
C LEU A 135 -3.66 -5.25 11.85
N ARG A 136 -2.98 -6.11 12.61
CA ARG A 136 -3.04 -6.06 14.07
C ARG A 136 -2.47 -4.76 14.63
N LEU A 137 -1.36 -4.30 14.06
CA LEU A 137 -0.74 -3.04 14.45
C LEU A 137 -1.71 -1.88 14.23
N GLU A 138 -2.36 -1.86 13.07
CA GLU A 138 -3.31 -0.79 12.73
C GLU A 138 -4.56 -0.81 13.60
N MET A 139 -5.01 -1.98 14.00
CA MET A 139 -6.14 -2.09 14.94
C MET A 139 -5.83 -1.42 16.27
N LYS A 140 -4.58 -1.49 16.72
CA LYS A 140 -4.16 -0.83 17.95
C LYS A 140 -4.12 0.68 17.82
N MET A 141 -3.84 1.18 16.62
CA MET A 141 -3.79 2.63 16.36
C MET A 141 -5.15 3.31 16.45
N THR A 142 -6.21 2.56 16.16
CA THR A 142 -7.58 3.09 16.12
C THR A 142 -8.29 3.04 17.47
N ARG A 143 -7.62 2.57 18.50
CA ARG A 143 -8.18 2.53 19.85
C ARG A 143 -7.89 3.84 20.62
#